data_1d159529084bac9a70d121d5d118c8bc
#
_entry.id   1d159529084bac9a70d121d5d118c8bc
#
_cell.length_a   1.000
_cell.length_b   1.000
_cell.length_c   1.000
_cell.angle_alpha   90.00
_cell.angle_beta   90.00
_cell.angle_gamma   90.00
#
_symmetry.space_group_name_H-M   'P 1'
#
loop_
_entity.id
_entity.type
_entity.pdbx_description
1 polymer ?
#
loop_
_entity_poly.entity_id
_entity_poly.type
_entity_poly.pdbx_seq_one_letter_code
_entity_poly.pdbx_strand_id
1 'polypeptide(L)'
;CGVQSPEENIKTLAEATGANVFELASFPPSVPGYRLAKSLEKWAQTAGVSVRRGYKVLDAKFDKNVKSLRVEIGRKIAEIEADIYILASGGFLGGGLKEEKDFVRESIFNLPVYSSDGVNLEEVYLEKLLSRKVFPKGGHQLFSCGILVDENLQPLSEKGEPVYSNLYAAGAILSGYNYMAEKSGMGVAIATGYLAGLKASS
;
A
#
# COMPACT_ATOMS: atom_id res chain seq x y z
N CYS A 1 -9.14 17.74 -17.63
CA CYS A 1 -8.70 17.72 -19.03
C CYS A 1 -8.67 16.34 -19.67
N GLY A 2 -9.32 15.35 -19.08
CA GLY A 2 -9.49 14.01 -19.64
C GLY A 2 -8.40 13.01 -19.27
N VAL A 3 -8.58 11.79 -19.76
CA VAL A 3 -7.69 10.65 -19.43
C VAL A 3 -6.54 10.54 -20.44
N GLN A 4 -6.79 10.89 -21.69
CA GLN A 4 -5.79 10.83 -22.77
C GLN A 4 -5.32 12.24 -23.12
N SER A 5 -4.03 12.38 -23.45
CA SER A 5 -3.40 13.63 -23.92
C SER A 5 -3.77 14.88 -23.10
N PRO A 6 -3.62 14.90 -21.77
CA PRO A 6 -4.10 16.01 -20.94
C PRO A 6 -3.47 17.35 -21.30
N GLU A 7 -2.21 17.36 -21.67
CA GLU A 7 -1.49 18.57 -22.08
C GLU A 7 -2.03 19.17 -23.38
N GLU A 8 -2.28 18.32 -24.37
CA GLU A 8 -2.90 18.72 -25.64
C GLU A 8 -4.32 19.25 -25.45
N ASN A 9 -5.11 18.59 -24.61
CA ASN A 9 -6.46 19.04 -24.27
C ASN A 9 -6.46 20.38 -23.55
N ILE A 10 -5.51 20.61 -22.62
CA ILE A 10 -5.33 21.90 -21.94
C ILE A 10 -5.00 22.99 -22.97
N LYS A 11 -4.07 22.73 -23.88
CA LYS A 11 -3.70 23.66 -24.95
C LYS A 11 -4.89 24.01 -25.85
N THR A 12 -5.61 23.00 -26.33
CA THR A 12 -6.80 23.19 -27.19
C THR A 12 -7.87 24.03 -26.49
N LEU A 13 -8.14 23.75 -25.20
CA LEU A 13 -9.09 24.54 -24.43
C LEU A 13 -8.61 25.98 -24.20
N ALA A 14 -7.36 26.20 -23.92
CA ALA A 14 -6.80 27.53 -23.77
C ALA A 14 -6.89 28.34 -25.06
N GLU A 15 -6.57 27.74 -26.20
CA GLU A 15 -6.70 28.35 -27.52
C GLU A 15 -8.17 28.71 -27.86
N ALA A 16 -9.09 27.78 -27.56
CA ALA A 16 -10.52 27.99 -27.85
C ALA A 16 -11.19 29.04 -26.96
N THR A 17 -10.72 29.21 -25.74
CA THR A 17 -11.37 30.11 -24.75
C THR A 17 -10.61 31.41 -24.54
N GLY A 18 -9.35 31.52 -24.96
CA GLY A 18 -8.47 32.64 -24.66
C GLY A 18 -8.08 32.75 -23.17
N ALA A 19 -8.36 31.73 -22.37
CA ALA A 19 -8.14 31.72 -20.91
C ALA A 19 -6.99 30.80 -20.51
N ASN A 20 -6.42 31.05 -19.33
CA ASN A 20 -5.47 30.12 -18.71
C ASN A 20 -6.22 28.89 -18.21
N VAL A 21 -5.90 27.72 -18.74
CA VAL A 21 -6.52 26.43 -18.37
C VAL A 21 -5.52 25.62 -17.55
N PHE A 22 -5.98 25.11 -16.41
CA PHE A 22 -5.22 24.22 -15.55
C PHE A 22 -6.12 23.14 -14.95
N GLU A 23 -5.54 22.05 -14.55
CA GLU A 23 -6.25 20.94 -13.91
C GLU A 23 -5.98 20.91 -12.42
N LEU A 24 -7.05 20.91 -11.63
CA LEU A 24 -6.94 20.76 -10.18
C LEU A 24 -6.79 19.29 -9.78
N ALA A 25 -5.85 19.03 -8.87
CA ALA A 25 -5.81 17.75 -8.18
C ALA A 25 -7.06 17.65 -7.29
N SER A 26 -7.80 16.56 -7.42
CA SER A 26 -9.01 16.30 -6.64
C SER A 26 -8.85 15.05 -5.78
N PHE A 27 -9.66 14.95 -4.73
CA PHE A 27 -9.82 13.70 -3.98
C PHE A 27 -10.39 12.60 -4.90
N PRO A 28 -10.22 11.31 -4.54
CA PRO A 28 -10.84 10.22 -5.29
C PRO A 28 -12.37 10.41 -5.45
N PRO A 29 -12.90 10.18 -6.66
CA PRO A 29 -12.22 9.75 -7.89
C PRO A 29 -11.43 10.89 -8.55
N SER A 30 -10.11 10.70 -8.68
CA SER A 30 -9.17 11.69 -9.23
C SER A 30 -8.77 11.31 -10.66
N VAL A 31 -8.99 12.20 -11.63
CA VAL A 31 -8.58 11.96 -13.02
C VAL A 31 -7.05 11.85 -13.16
N PRO A 32 -6.23 12.72 -12.55
CA PRO A 32 -4.78 12.54 -12.51
C PRO A 32 -4.34 11.21 -11.89
N GLY A 33 -4.95 10.81 -10.78
CA GLY A 33 -4.66 9.52 -10.13
C GLY A 33 -5.04 8.33 -11.01
N TYR A 34 -6.17 8.41 -11.71
CA TYR A 34 -6.58 7.38 -12.67
C TYR A 34 -5.60 7.27 -13.84
N ARG A 35 -5.11 8.38 -14.40
CA ARG A 35 -4.09 8.40 -15.45
C ARG A 35 -2.80 7.74 -14.99
N LEU A 36 -2.32 8.10 -13.80
CA LEU A 36 -1.13 7.48 -13.21
C LEU A 36 -1.29 5.97 -13.08
N ALA A 37 -2.40 5.52 -12.49
CA ALA A 37 -2.69 4.09 -12.34
C ALA A 37 -2.72 3.36 -13.69
N LYS A 38 -3.34 3.95 -14.71
CA LYS A 38 -3.39 3.38 -16.06
C LYS A 38 -2.02 3.34 -16.75
N SER A 39 -1.20 4.37 -16.56
CA SER A 39 0.16 4.43 -17.10
C SER A 39 1.06 3.37 -16.46
N LEU A 40 0.99 3.21 -15.14
CA LEU A 40 1.75 2.20 -14.40
C LEU A 40 1.31 0.77 -14.80
N GLU A 41 0.00 0.54 -14.92
CA GLU A 41 -0.54 -0.75 -15.37
C GLU A 41 -0.05 -1.10 -16.78
N LYS A 42 -0.14 -0.15 -17.71
CA LYS A 42 0.33 -0.34 -19.09
C LYS A 42 1.82 -0.65 -19.12
N TRP A 43 2.61 0.10 -18.34
CA TRP A 43 4.05 -0.12 -18.23
C TRP A 43 4.38 -1.51 -17.68
N ALA A 44 3.72 -1.92 -16.59
CA ALA A 44 3.89 -3.24 -16.00
C ALA A 44 3.55 -4.37 -17.01
N GLN A 45 2.42 -4.25 -17.71
CA GLN A 45 2.02 -5.20 -18.76
C GLN A 45 3.04 -5.28 -19.90
N THR A 46 3.58 -4.13 -20.34
CA THR A 46 4.64 -4.07 -21.37
C THR A 46 5.92 -4.75 -20.90
N ALA A 47 6.22 -4.70 -19.60
CA ALA A 47 7.32 -5.41 -18.97
C ALA A 47 7.04 -6.91 -18.71
N GLY A 48 5.89 -7.43 -19.16
CA GLY A 48 5.52 -8.85 -19.00
C GLY A 48 4.86 -9.18 -17.65
N VAL A 49 4.54 -8.18 -16.84
CA VAL A 49 3.89 -8.39 -15.53
C VAL A 49 2.39 -8.68 -15.74
N SER A 50 1.90 -9.76 -15.13
CA SER A 50 0.47 -10.11 -15.11
C SER A 50 -0.26 -9.30 -14.05
N VAL A 51 -1.01 -8.27 -14.46
CA VAL A 51 -1.85 -7.46 -13.57
C VAL A 51 -3.26 -8.07 -13.50
N ARG A 52 -3.66 -8.52 -12.31
CA ARG A 52 -4.95 -9.20 -12.08
C ARG A 52 -5.87 -8.33 -11.24
N ARG A 53 -6.87 -7.74 -11.88
CA ARG A 53 -7.90 -6.92 -11.21
C ARG A 53 -9.08 -7.77 -10.72
N GLY A 54 -9.71 -7.33 -9.62
CA GLY A 54 -10.85 -8.05 -9.04
C GLY A 54 -10.47 -9.32 -8.30
N TYR A 55 -9.18 -9.54 -8.06
CA TYR A 55 -8.65 -10.58 -7.21
C TYR A 55 -8.47 -10.02 -5.80
N LYS A 56 -9.05 -10.68 -4.80
CA LYS A 56 -8.92 -10.30 -3.39
C LYS A 56 -8.17 -11.39 -2.63
N VAL A 57 -7.00 -11.06 -2.13
CA VAL A 57 -6.27 -11.96 -1.23
C VAL A 57 -7.01 -12.00 0.10
N LEU A 58 -7.35 -13.19 0.56
CA LEU A 58 -8.08 -13.43 1.81
C LEU A 58 -7.12 -13.69 2.96
N ASP A 59 -6.18 -14.59 2.75
CA ASP A 59 -5.14 -15.00 3.69
C ASP A 59 -4.03 -15.77 2.96
N ALA A 60 -3.03 -16.20 3.71
CA ALA A 60 -1.92 -17.00 3.24
C ALA A 60 -1.83 -18.35 3.97
N LYS A 61 -1.30 -19.36 3.30
CA LYS A 61 -0.84 -20.61 3.91
C LYS A 61 0.67 -20.55 4.08
N PHE A 62 1.15 -20.89 5.24
CA PHE A 62 2.58 -20.84 5.59
C PHE A 62 2.96 -21.92 6.61
N ASP A 63 4.25 -22.26 6.64
CA ASP A 63 4.93 -22.96 7.71
C ASP A 63 6.19 -22.18 8.10
N LYS A 64 7.36 -22.59 7.65
CA LYS A 64 8.62 -21.82 7.75
C LYS A 64 8.69 -20.68 6.72
N ASN A 65 7.96 -20.84 5.63
CA ASN A 65 7.85 -19.87 4.53
C ASN A 65 6.41 -19.75 4.07
N VAL A 66 6.09 -18.69 3.36
CA VAL A 66 4.81 -18.54 2.66
C VAL A 66 4.75 -19.57 1.54
N LYS A 67 3.69 -20.39 1.52
CA LYS A 67 3.45 -21.45 0.51
C LYS A 67 2.56 -20.94 -0.61
N SER A 68 1.43 -20.37 -0.24
CA SER A 68 0.42 -19.94 -1.19
C SER A 68 -0.47 -18.85 -0.60
N LEU A 69 -1.17 -18.16 -1.47
CA LEU A 69 -2.22 -17.19 -1.13
C LEU A 69 -3.58 -17.77 -1.49
N ARG A 70 -4.57 -17.65 -0.60
CA ARG A 70 -5.97 -17.88 -0.93
C ARG A 70 -6.57 -16.61 -1.49
N VAL A 71 -7.11 -16.70 -2.69
CA VAL A 71 -7.57 -15.54 -3.45
C VAL A 71 -9.00 -15.72 -3.90
N GLU A 72 -9.85 -14.77 -3.59
CA GLU A 72 -11.22 -14.69 -4.08
C GLU A 72 -11.24 -14.08 -5.49
N ILE A 73 -11.89 -14.79 -6.41
CA ILE A 73 -12.03 -14.41 -7.83
C ILE A 73 -13.52 -14.51 -8.17
N GLY A 74 -14.24 -13.42 -8.04
CA GLY A 74 -15.69 -13.39 -8.16
C GLY A 74 -16.35 -14.24 -7.07
N ARG A 75 -16.91 -15.40 -7.42
CA ARG A 75 -17.55 -16.33 -6.46
C ARG A 75 -16.70 -17.57 -6.13
N LYS A 76 -15.49 -17.64 -6.65
CA LYS A 76 -14.60 -18.78 -6.45
C LYS A 76 -13.40 -18.38 -5.60
N ILE A 77 -12.88 -19.35 -4.84
CA ILE A 77 -11.61 -19.22 -4.13
C ILE A 77 -10.60 -20.08 -4.87
N ALA A 78 -9.47 -19.48 -5.21
CA ALA A 78 -8.31 -20.15 -5.81
C ALA A 78 -7.11 -20.05 -4.87
N GLU A 79 -6.18 -20.97 -5.04
CA GLU A 79 -4.88 -20.94 -4.40
C GLU A 79 -3.82 -20.53 -5.43
N ILE A 80 -2.96 -19.57 -5.07
CA ILE A 80 -1.87 -19.06 -5.92
C ILE A 80 -0.56 -19.29 -5.20
N GLU A 81 0.33 -20.02 -5.84
CA GLU A 81 1.68 -20.30 -5.36
C GLU A 81 2.71 -19.41 -6.07
N ALA A 82 3.76 -19.05 -5.36
CA ALA A 82 4.92 -18.33 -5.88
C ALA A 82 6.15 -18.65 -5.00
N ASP A 83 7.33 -18.43 -5.56
CA ASP A 83 8.58 -18.60 -4.83
C ASP A 83 8.79 -17.45 -3.82
N ILE A 84 8.39 -16.23 -4.20
CA ILE A 84 8.58 -15.01 -3.43
C ILE A 84 7.28 -14.19 -3.43
N TYR A 85 7.04 -13.51 -2.33
CA TYR A 85 5.87 -12.66 -2.10
C TYR A 85 6.30 -11.26 -1.68
N ILE A 86 5.61 -10.24 -2.20
CA ILE A 86 5.79 -8.85 -1.78
C ILE A 86 4.43 -8.32 -1.29
N LEU A 87 4.35 -7.99 0.00
CA LEU A 87 3.18 -7.41 0.62
C LEU A 87 3.17 -5.89 0.38
N ALA A 88 2.27 -5.43 -0.47
CA ALA A 88 2.07 -4.01 -0.79
C ALA A 88 0.59 -3.62 -0.65
N SER A 89 -0.09 -4.19 0.35
CA SER A 89 -1.54 -4.07 0.60
C SER A 89 -1.99 -2.67 1.05
N GLY A 90 -1.03 -1.79 1.35
CA GLY A 90 -1.30 -0.46 1.90
C GLY A 90 -1.54 -0.50 3.41
N GLY A 91 -1.68 0.69 4.02
CA GLY A 91 -2.01 0.84 5.43
C GLY A 91 -3.51 0.68 5.70
N PHE A 92 -4.01 1.36 6.74
CA PHE A 92 -5.41 1.25 7.16
C PHE A 92 -6.39 1.66 6.05
N LEU A 93 -6.16 2.79 5.35
CA LEU A 93 -7.01 3.23 4.24
C LEU A 93 -6.93 2.31 3.02
N GLY A 94 -5.83 1.61 2.82
CA GLY A 94 -5.63 0.66 1.73
C GLY A 94 -6.18 -0.73 2.02
N GLY A 95 -6.57 -1.00 3.27
CA GLY A 95 -7.11 -2.30 3.70
C GLY A 95 -6.04 -3.34 4.06
N GLY A 96 -4.74 -2.99 4.05
CA GLY A 96 -3.67 -3.85 4.53
C GLY A 96 -3.66 -4.01 6.05
N LEU A 97 -4.06 -2.94 6.74
CA LEU A 97 -4.40 -2.98 8.16
C LEU A 97 -5.92 -2.86 8.31
N LYS A 98 -6.49 -3.61 9.23
CA LYS A 98 -7.92 -3.59 9.52
C LYS A 98 -8.16 -3.64 11.03
N GLU A 99 -9.33 -3.17 11.43
CA GLU A 99 -9.84 -3.38 12.78
C GLU A 99 -10.39 -4.80 12.91
N GLU A 100 -9.97 -5.49 13.96
CA GLU A 100 -10.52 -6.78 14.36
C GLU A 100 -10.67 -6.81 15.88
N LYS A 101 -11.90 -6.89 16.39
CA LYS A 101 -12.23 -6.88 17.82
C LYS A 101 -11.60 -5.67 18.55
N ASP A 102 -11.76 -4.48 17.97
CA ASP A 102 -11.23 -3.20 18.45
C ASP A 102 -9.71 -3.01 18.35
N PHE A 103 -8.97 -3.98 17.83
CA PHE A 103 -7.51 -3.90 17.63
C PHE A 103 -7.13 -3.76 16.17
N VAL A 104 -5.94 -3.22 15.90
CA VAL A 104 -5.41 -3.14 14.54
C VAL A 104 -4.61 -4.39 14.20
N ARG A 105 -4.93 -5.03 13.06
CA ARG A 105 -4.28 -6.26 12.59
C ARG A 105 -3.83 -6.10 11.14
N GLU A 106 -2.73 -6.75 10.78
CA GLU A 106 -2.37 -6.97 9.38
C GLU A 106 -3.28 -8.07 8.80
N SER A 107 -3.79 -7.86 7.58
CA SER A 107 -4.99 -8.55 7.10
C SER A 107 -4.75 -9.90 6.42
N ILE A 108 -3.50 -10.25 6.05
CA ILE A 108 -3.18 -11.40 5.20
C ILE A 108 -2.30 -12.43 5.91
N PHE A 109 -1.20 -11.98 6.52
CA PHE A 109 -0.19 -12.84 7.15
C PHE A 109 -0.24 -12.81 8.66
N ASN A 110 -1.13 -12.00 9.23
CA ASN A 110 -1.25 -11.75 10.68
C ASN A 110 0.08 -11.31 11.32
N LEU A 111 0.80 -10.43 10.62
CA LEU A 111 2.06 -9.87 11.10
C LEU A 111 1.82 -8.91 12.26
N PRO A 112 2.76 -8.78 13.22
CA PRO A 112 2.65 -7.82 14.29
C PRO A 112 2.67 -6.40 13.75
N VAL A 113 1.78 -5.55 14.28
CA VAL A 113 1.61 -4.15 13.89
C VAL A 113 2.21 -3.25 14.97
N TYR A 114 2.93 -2.23 14.55
CA TYR A 114 3.63 -1.30 15.41
C TYR A 114 3.23 0.15 15.11
N SER A 115 3.29 0.99 16.13
CA SER A 115 3.24 2.45 15.99
C SER A 115 4.56 2.97 15.42
N SER A 116 4.60 4.26 15.05
CA SER A 116 5.82 4.90 14.54
C SER A 116 6.99 4.94 15.54
N ASP A 117 6.72 4.86 16.81
CA ASP A 117 7.68 4.81 17.91
C ASP A 117 8.05 3.38 18.33
N GLY A 118 7.62 2.38 17.55
CA GLY A 118 8.00 0.98 17.72
C GLY A 118 7.21 0.23 18.80
N VAL A 119 6.11 0.79 19.29
CA VAL A 119 5.25 0.10 20.26
C VAL A 119 4.38 -0.92 19.53
N ASN A 120 4.40 -2.18 19.97
CA ASN A 120 3.50 -3.21 19.48
C ASN A 120 2.04 -2.86 19.79
N LEU A 121 1.17 -2.97 18.78
CA LEU A 121 -0.23 -2.57 18.88
C LEU A 121 -1.20 -3.74 19.07
N GLU A 122 -0.71 -4.94 19.39
CA GLU A 122 -1.53 -6.15 19.47
C GLU A 122 -2.72 -6.03 20.43
N GLU A 123 -2.57 -5.24 21.51
CA GLU A 123 -3.61 -4.97 22.50
C GLU A 123 -3.98 -3.49 22.61
N VAL A 124 -3.68 -2.68 21.60
CA VAL A 124 -3.99 -1.25 21.59
C VAL A 124 -5.28 -1.01 20.83
N TYR A 125 -6.29 -0.49 21.53
CA TYR A 125 -7.58 -0.14 20.92
C TYR A 125 -7.43 0.94 19.86
N LEU A 126 -8.13 0.79 18.73
CA LEU A 126 -8.12 1.71 17.59
C LEU A 126 -8.40 3.16 18.02
N GLU A 127 -9.31 3.39 18.94
CA GLU A 127 -9.66 4.74 19.43
C GLU A 127 -8.46 5.50 20.03
N LYS A 128 -7.48 4.80 20.61
CA LYS A 128 -6.27 5.42 21.14
C LYS A 128 -5.31 5.93 20.07
N LEU A 129 -5.43 5.40 18.84
CA LEU A 129 -4.64 5.82 17.68
C LEU A 129 -5.25 7.01 16.94
N LEU A 130 -6.44 7.42 17.36
CA LEU A 130 -7.17 8.54 16.78
C LEU A 130 -7.10 9.77 17.69
N SER A 131 -6.80 10.92 17.10
CA SER A 131 -6.93 12.21 17.79
C SER A 131 -8.41 12.63 17.86
N ARG A 132 -8.80 13.33 18.91
CA ARG A 132 -10.13 13.98 19.01
C ARG A 132 -10.35 15.06 17.94
N LYS A 133 -9.28 15.65 17.41
CA LYS A 133 -9.35 16.62 16.31
C LYS A 133 -9.41 15.86 14.99
N VAL A 134 -10.32 16.27 14.10
CA VAL A 134 -10.46 15.67 12.76
C VAL A 134 -9.18 15.84 11.93
N PHE A 135 -8.51 16.99 12.04
CA PHE A 135 -7.25 17.31 11.36
C PHE A 135 -6.19 17.74 12.41
N PRO A 136 -5.59 16.81 13.14
CA PRO A 136 -4.52 17.15 14.06
C PRO A 136 -3.24 17.53 13.29
N LYS A 137 -2.45 18.45 13.86
CA LYS A 137 -1.27 19.02 13.21
C LYS A 137 -0.20 17.98 12.84
N GLY A 138 -0.09 16.89 13.61
CA GLY A 138 0.81 15.74 13.35
C GLY A 138 0.14 14.54 12.67
N GLY A 139 -1.11 14.70 12.20
CA GLY A 139 -1.90 13.56 11.71
C GLY A 139 -2.42 12.66 12.85
N HIS A 140 -3.23 11.68 12.51
CA HIS A 140 -3.61 10.62 13.44
C HIS A 140 -2.49 9.57 13.52
N GLN A 141 -2.21 9.05 14.69
CA GLN A 141 -1.20 8.01 14.89
C GLN A 141 -1.49 6.75 14.06
N LEU A 142 -2.77 6.46 13.82
CA LEU A 142 -3.21 5.36 12.96
C LEU A 142 -2.55 5.36 11.57
N PHE A 143 -2.25 6.54 11.00
CA PHE A 143 -1.63 6.65 9.67
C PHE A 143 -0.09 6.47 9.68
N SER A 144 0.49 6.22 10.84
CA SER A 144 1.90 5.86 10.99
C SER A 144 2.09 4.44 11.51
N CYS A 145 0.98 3.72 11.73
CA CYS A 145 1.03 2.31 12.12
C CYS A 145 1.31 1.42 10.92
N GLY A 146 2.04 0.34 11.16
CA GLY A 146 2.38 -0.63 10.12
C GLY A 146 3.22 -1.77 10.66
N ILE A 147 3.79 -2.56 9.77
CA ILE A 147 4.71 -3.62 10.11
C ILE A 147 6.15 -3.10 10.15
N LEU A 148 6.97 -3.66 11.04
CA LEU A 148 8.41 -3.43 11.03
C LEU A 148 9.07 -4.36 10.02
N VAL A 149 10.13 -3.87 9.38
CA VAL A 149 10.96 -4.62 8.44
C VAL A 149 12.43 -4.43 8.75
N ASP A 150 13.26 -5.37 8.32
CA ASP A 150 14.71 -5.23 8.31
C ASP A 150 15.21 -4.37 7.14
N GLU A 151 16.53 -4.27 6.98
CA GLU A 151 17.19 -3.53 5.88
C GLU A 151 16.94 -4.15 4.49
N ASN A 152 16.47 -5.42 4.46
CA ASN A 152 16.08 -6.11 3.23
C ASN A 152 14.58 -6.01 2.93
N LEU A 153 13.83 -5.28 3.75
CA LEU A 153 12.38 -5.16 3.71
C LEU A 153 11.63 -6.47 4.02
N GLN A 154 12.25 -7.39 4.79
CA GLN A 154 11.57 -8.57 5.30
C GLN A 154 10.83 -8.24 6.61
N PRO A 155 9.54 -8.61 6.73
CA PRO A 155 8.76 -8.38 7.93
C PRO A 155 9.35 -9.03 9.17
N LEU A 156 9.43 -8.28 10.27
CA LEU A 156 10.02 -8.72 11.52
C LEU A 156 8.95 -9.25 12.49
N SER A 157 9.33 -10.29 13.21
CA SER A 157 8.62 -10.79 14.39
C SER A 157 8.83 -9.86 15.59
N GLU A 158 8.14 -10.12 16.69
CA GLU A 158 8.35 -9.40 17.97
C GLU A 158 9.77 -9.56 18.53
N LYS A 159 10.49 -10.60 18.10
CA LYS A 159 11.89 -10.83 18.49
C LYS A 159 12.89 -10.09 17.60
N GLY A 160 12.42 -9.36 16.60
CA GLY A 160 13.27 -8.66 15.65
C GLY A 160 13.91 -9.56 14.57
N GLU A 161 13.38 -10.76 14.38
CA GLU A 161 13.83 -11.71 13.35
C GLU A 161 12.84 -11.73 12.18
N PRO A 162 13.31 -11.93 10.92
CA PRO A 162 12.42 -12.11 9.79
C PRO A 162 11.41 -13.25 10.02
N VAL A 163 10.13 -12.97 9.78
CA VAL A 163 9.05 -13.96 9.98
C VAL A 163 9.10 -15.05 8.91
N TYR A 164 9.27 -14.64 7.65
CA TYR A 164 9.38 -15.55 6.49
C TYR A 164 10.49 -15.10 5.57
N SER A 165 11.35 -16.04 5.14
CA SER A 165 12.50 -15.71 4.28
C SER A 165 12.10 -15.32 2.85
N ASN A 166 10.90 -15.68 2.39
CA ASN A 166 10.39 -15.39 1.05
C ASN A 166 9.29 -14.32 1.03
N LEU A 167 9.16 -13.52 2.11
CA LEU A 167 8.20 -12.44 2.18
C LEU A 167 8.93 -11.10 2.36
N TYR A 168 8.59 -10.15 1.51
CA TYR A 168 9.02 -8.76 1.55
C TYR A 168 7.82 -7.84 1.73
N ALA A 169 8.04 -6.61 2.17
CA ALA A 169 6.96 -5.63 2.30
C ALA A 169 7.36 -4.25 1.77
N ALA A 170 6.39 -3.50 1.24
CA ALA A 170 6.65 -2.20 0.64
C ALA A 170 5.45 -1.24 0.76
N GLY A 171 5.72 0.05 0.76
CA GLY A 171 4.70 1.10 0.72
C GLY A 171 4.02 1.36 2.05
N ALA A 172 2.76 1.74 2.01
CA ALA A 172 2.02 2.25 3.17
C ALA A 172 1.66 1.19 4.24
N ILE A 173 2.04 -0.07 4.04
CA ILE A 173 1.95 -1.11 5.08
C ILE A 173 3.08 -0.99 6.12
N LEU A 174 4.16 -0.30 5.78
CA LEU A 174 5.33 -0.14 6.65
C LEU A 174 5.04 0.88 7.75
N SER A 175 5.52 0.61 8.98
CA SER A 175 5.52 1.59 10.07
C SER A 175 6.66 2.61 9.95
N GLY A 176 6.70 3.56 10.87
CA GLY A 176 7.83 4.47 11.03
C GLY A 176 7.70 5.79 10.28
N TYR A 177 6.61 6.05 9.54
CA TYR A 177 6.34 7.34 8.91
C TYR A 177 4.83 7.63 8.84
N ASN A 178 4.46 8.90 8.88
CA ASN A 178 3.07 9.33 8.76
C ASN A 178 2.80 9.93 7.38
N TYR A 179 2.37 9.09 6.44
CA TYR A 179 2.16 9.48 5.05
C TYR A 179 1.15 10.63 4.86
N MET A 180 0.21 10.80 5.79
CA MET A 180 -0.77 11.90 5.74
C MET A 180 -0.17 13.23 6.20
N ALA A 181 0.64 13.22 7.25
CA ALA A 181 1.28 14.42 7.79
C ALA A 181 2.50 14.84 6.96
N GLU A 182 3.34 13.90 6.58
CA GLU A 182 4.59 14.13 5.87
C GLU A 182 4.43 14.34 4.36
N LYS A 183 3.30 13.91 3.77
CA LYS A 183 3.08 13.90 2.31
C LYS A 183 4.08 13.01 1.55
N SER A 184 4.70 12.04 2.24
CA SER A 184 5.80 11.21 1.72
C SER A 184 5.33 9.90 1.07
N GLY A 185 4.04 9.55 1.19
CA GLY A 185 3.51 8.22 0.85
C GLY A 185 3.89 7.69 -0.54
N MET A 186 3.86 8.54 -1.58
CA MET A 186 4.25 8.11 -2.94
C MET A 186 5.76 7.86 -3.04
N GLY A 187 6.59 8.70 -2.43
CA GLY A 187 8.05 8.53 -2.41
C GLY A 187 8.45 7.24 -1.70
N VAL A 188 7.86 6.98 -0.54
CA VAL A 188 8.07 5.72 0.21
C VAL A 188 7.61 4.52 -0.61
N ALA A 189 6.43 4.58 -1.24
CA ALA A 189 5.92 3.46 -2.04
C ALA A 189 6.84 3.13 -3.23
N ILE A 190 7.36 4.13 -3.94
CA ILE A 190 8.30 3.94 -5.06
C ILE A 190 9.63 3.38 -4.57
N ALA A 191 10.23 4.00 -3.55
CA ALA A 191 11.56 3.62 -3.05
C ALA A 191 11.56 2.20 -2.47
N THR A 192 10.57 1.90 -1.61
CA THR A 192 10.48 0.57 -0.98
C THR A 192 10.01 -0.50 -1.96
N GLY A 193 9.12 -0.17 -2.91
CA GLY A 193 8.71 -1.09 -3.97
C GLY A 193 9.88 -1.48 -4.88
N TYR A 194 10.71 -0.52 -5.26
CA TYR A 194 11.92 -0.76 -6.04
C TYR A 194 12.93 -1.64 -5.27
N LEU A 195 13.19 -1.28 -4.01
CA LEU A 195 14.12 -2.04 -3.17
C LEU A 195 13.63 -3.47 -2.91
N ALA A 196 12.34 -3.65 -2.60
CA ALA A 196 11.75 -4.97 -2.40
C ALA A 196 11.87 -5.83 -3.68
N GLY A 197 11.65 -5.24 -4.86
CA GLY A 197 11.84 -5.93 -6.13
C GLY A 197 13.29 -6.36 -6.37
N LEU A 198 14.27 -5.50 -6.06
CA LEU A 198 15.69 -5.85 -6.15
C LEU A 198 16.06 -7.00 -5.21
N LYS A 199 15.64 -6.92 -3.95
CA LYS A 199 15.92 -7.95 -2.94
C LYS A 199 15.24 -9.28 -3.25
N ALA A 200 14.04 -9.23 -3.83
CA ALA A 200 13.30 -10.42 -4.26
C ALA A 200 13.94 -11.11 -5.50
N SER A 201 14.78 -10.41 -6.25
CA SER A 201 15.43 -10.95 -7.46
C SER A 201 16.88 -11.40 -7.23
N SER A 202 17.43 -11.18 -6.06
CA SER A 202 18.78 -11.61 -5.66
C SER A 202 18.78 -12.98 -4.99
#